data_71f2ee7ab5a78522c057f2f3c9f77918
#
_entry.id   71f2ee7ab5a78522c057f2f3c9f77918
#
_cell.length_a   1.000
_cell.length_b   1.000
_cell.length_c   1.000
_cell.angle_alpha   90.00
_cell.angle_beta   90.00
_cell.angle_gamma   90.00
#
_symmetry.space_group_name_H-M   'P 1'
#
loop_
_entity.id
_entity.type
_entity.pdbx_description
1 polymer ?
#
loop_
_entity_poly.entity_id
_entity_poly.type
_entity_poly.pdbx_seq_one_letter_code
_entity_poly.pdbx_strand_id
1 'polypeptide(L)'
;MVQVNGNYLKLKAGYLFPEIGRRVKAFTQANPQAPIIRLGIGDVTEPLPEACRTAMKAAIDAMGTREGFHGYGPXQGYLWLREAIASHDFQARGCAITAEEIFVSDGSKCDSSNILDILGEGNRIAVTDPVYPVYVDSNVMAGRTGEADDAGRYGGLTYLPITADNGFTAEXPTEPVDLIYLCFPNNPTGAVASKAQLQQWVDYARAHGALILFDAAYEAFIQDPELPHSIYEIEGARECAIEFRSFSKNAGFTGTRCALTVVPRGLMGRTATGEAVELWTLWNRRQSTKFNGVSYMVQRGAEAVYSPEGQAQVKALVAFYMENAAIIRRELASAGLEVFGGEQAPYVWAKTPAGVDSWGFFDKLLQQAHVVGTPGSGFGAAGEGYFRLSAFNSRANVDEAMGRIKAALAA
;
A
#
# COMPACT_ATOMS: atom_id res chain seq x y z
N MET A 1 -13.49 -27.54 -24.93
CA MET A 1 -13.75 -26.39 -24.09
C MET A 1 -12.46 -25.97 -23.41
N VAL A 2 -12.16 -24.66 -23.33
CA VAL A 2 -10.91 -24.17 -22.76
C VAL A 2 -10.89 -24.42 -21.25
N GLN A 3 -9.72 -24.75 -20.70
CA GLN A 3 -9.54 -24.87 -19.27
C GLN A 3 -9.21 -23.50 -18.66
N VAL A 4 -9.81 -23.23 -17.51
CA VAL A 4 -9.52 -21.97 -16.78
C VAL A 4 -8.36 -22.20 -15.81
N ASN A 5 -7.82 -21.10 -15.29
CA ASN A 5 -6.88 -21.17 -14.17
C ASN A 5 -7.69 -21.45 -12.90
N GLY A 6 -7.66 -22.72 -12.47
CA GLY A 6 -8.47 -23.15 -11.33
C GLY A 6 -8.12 -22.47 -10.01
N ASN A 7 -6.93 -21.86 -9.93
CA ASN A 7 -6.55 -21.15 -8.71
C ASN A 7 -7.51 -20.00 -8.40
N TYR A 8 -8.10 -19.40 -9.45
CA TYR A 8 -9.04 -18.31 -9.23
C TYR A 8 -10.29 -18.76 -8.48
N LEU A 9 -10.62 -20.05 -8.55
CA LEU A 9 -11.78 -20.60 -7.86
C LEU A 9 -11.52 -20.79 -6.36
N LYS A 10 -10.27 -20.69 -5.93
CA LYS A 10 -9.90 -20.77 -4.51
C LYS A 10 -10.08 -19.43 -3.79
N LEU A 11 -10.23 -18.33 -4.54
CA LEU A 11 -10.43 -17.02 -3.93
C LEU A 11 -11.74 -17.02 -3.18
N LYS A 12 -11.72 -16.48 -1.98
CA LYS A 12 -12.96 -16.23 -1.28
C LYS A 12 -13.72 -15.13 -2.03
N ALA A 13 -14.99 -15.34 -2.26
CA ALA A 13 -15.83 -14.36 -2.92
C ALA A 13 -15.61 -13.01 -2.25
N GLY A 14 -15.44 -11.97 -3.04
CA GLY A 14 -15.04 -10.65 -2.58
C GLY A 14 -15.78 -10.23 -1.32
N TYR A 15 -15.28 -10.69 -0.21
CA TYR A 15 -16.07 -10.76 1.00
C TYR A 15 -16.21 -9.41 1.69
N LEU A 16 -15.10 -8.67 1.78
CA LEU A 16 -15.10 -7.43 2.56
C LEU A 16 -15.84 -6.30 1.86
N PHE A 17 -15.38 -5.91 0.69
CA PHE A 17 -15.92 -4.71 0.04
C PHE A 17 -17.32 -4.92 -0.52
N PRO A 18 -17.64 -6.07 -1.14
CA PRO A 18 -19.03 -6.33 -1.50
C PRO A 18 -19.99 -6.35 -0.31
N GLU A 19 -19.55 -6.88 0.84
CA GLU A 19 -20.40 -6.90 2.02
C GLU A 19 -20.63 -5.49 2.56
N ILE A 20 -19.58 -4.66 2.58
CA ILE A 20 -19.73 -3.26 2.95
C ILE A 20 -20.75 -2.59 2.01
N GLY A 21 -20.57 -2.80 0.70
CA GLY A 21 -21.49 -2.21 -0.28
C GLY A 21 -22.92 -2.66 -0.10
N ARG A 22 -23.13 -3.93 0.20
CA ARG A 22 -24.47 -4.47 0.43
C ARG A 22 -25.13 -3.80 1.63
N ARG A 23 -24.40 -3.70 2.73
CA ARG A 23 -24.96 -3.09 3.95
C ARG A 23 -25.22 -1.60 3.77
N VAL A 24 -24.32 -0.89 3.10
CA VAL A 24 -24.52 0.54 2.84
C VAL A 24 -25.71 0.75 1.91
N LYS A 25 -25.84 -0.08 0.88
CA LYS A 25 -26.96 0.03 -0.04
C LYS A 25 -28.29 -0.21 0.68
N ALA A 26 -28.35 -1.24 1.53
CA ALA A 26 -29.57 -1.51 2.28
C ALA A 26 -29.92 -0.35 3.20
N PHE A 27 -28.91 0.22 3.88
CA PHE A 27 -29.16 1.37 4.76
C PHE A 27 -29.65 2.58 3.97
N THR A 28 -29.03 2.84 2.82
CA THR A 28 -29.40 4.00 2.01
C THR A 28 -30.83 3.85 1.47
N GLN A 29 -31.24 2.65 1.07
CA GLN A 29 -32.60 2.41 0.60
C GLN A 29 -33.61 2.63 1.73
N ALA A 30 -33.28 2.23 2.94
CA ALA A 30 -34.15 2.44 4.10
C ALA A 30 -34.12 3.86 4.61
N ASN A 31 -33.06 4.60 4.34
CA ASN A 31 -32.86 5.95 4.88
C ASN A 31 -32.34 6.87 3.78
N PRO A 32 -33.14 7.15 2.77
CA PRO A 32 -32.63 7.87 1.58
C PRO A 32 -32.21 9.31 1.86
N GLN A 33 -32.61 9.88 2.98
CA GLN A 33 -32.25 11.26 3.32
C GLN A 33 -31.02 11.35 4.23
N ALA A 34 -30.53 10.23 4.74
CA ALA A 34 -29.37 10.25 5.65
C ALA A 34 -28.09 10.52 4.86
N PRO A 35 -27.34 11.57 5.22
CA PRO A 35 -26.09 11.87 4.51
C PRO A 35 -24.97 10.99 5.07
N ILE A 36 -24.43 10.12 4.23
CA ILE A 36 -23.37 9.19 4.63
C ILE A 36 -22.01 9.82 4.37
N ILE A 37 -21.11 9.72 5.35
CA ILE A 37 -19.73 10.12 5.20
C ILE A 37 -18.87 8.85 5.16
N ARG A 38 -18.07 8.71 4.12
CA ARG A 38 -17.24 7.51 3.91
C ARG A 38 -15.81 7.80 4.35
N LEU A 39 -15.38 7.11 5.39
CA LEU A 39 -14.01 7.20 5.90
C LEU A 39 -13.31 5.84 5.88
N GLY A 40 -13.80 4.92 5.08
CA GLY A 40 -13.19 3.60 5.00
C GLY A 40 -12.32 3.37 3.78
N ILE A 41 -12.42 4.24 2.79
CA ILE A 41 -11.76 4.02 1.51
C ILE A 41 -10.32 4.52 1.56
N GLY A 42 -9.43 3.74 0.95
CA GLY A 42 -8.03 4.14 0.84
C GLY A 42 -7.74 4.93 -0.43
N ASP A 43 -8.68 5.74 -0.88
CA ASP A 43 -8.53 6.55 -2.09
C ASP A 43 -8.45 8.02 -1.72
N VAL A 44 -7.55 8.73 -2.37
CA VAL A 44 -7.34 10.16 -2.13
C VAL A 44 -8.53 10.95 -2.65
N THR A 45 -8.71 12.16 -2.10
CA THR A 45 -9.87 12.99 -2.43
C THR A 45 -9.51 14.39 -2.93
N GLU A 46 -8.30 14.86 -2.65
CA GLU A 46 -7.93 16.22 -3.01
C GLU A 46 -7.42 16.27 -4.45
N PRO A 47 -7.60 17.41 -5.13
CA PRO A 47 -7.18 17.53 -6.53
C PRO A 47 -5.69 17.29 -6.72
N LEU A 48 -5.32 16.95 -7.95
CA LEU A 48 -3.91 16.79 -8.32
C LEU A 48 -3.15 18.09 -8.08
N PRO A 49 -1.88 18.01 -7.69
CA PRO A 49 -1.05 19.21 -7.58
C PRO A 49 -1.03 20.00 -8.89
N GLU A 50 -1.05 21.32 -8.77
CA GLU A 50 -1.05 22.17 -9.96
C GLU A 50 0.19 21.93 -10.81
N ALA A 51 1.35 21.74 -10.18
CA ALA A 51 2.57 21.49 -10.94
C ALA A 51 2.44 20.25 -11.82
N CYS A 52 1.80 19.21 -11.29
CA CYS A 52 1.59 17.96 -12.05
C CYS A 52 0.63 18.18 -13.21
N ARG A 53 -0.48 18.89 -12.95
CA ARG A 53 -1.45 19.18 -14.02
C ARG A 53 -0.84 20.02 -15.12
N THR A 54 -0.08 21.03 -14.73
CA THR A 54 0.57 21.91 -15.70
C THR A 54 1.53 21.12 -16.59
N ALA A 55 2.32 20.24 -15.98
CA ALA A 55 3.27 19.42 -16.74
C ALA A 55 2.55 18.48 -17.68
N MET A 56 1.43 17.88 -17.22
CA MET A 56 0.68 16.97 -18.08
C MET A 56 0.03 17.69 -19.24
N LYS A 57 -0.51 18.89 -19.00
CA LYS A 57 -1.10 19.68 -20.08
C LYS A 57 -0.06 20.06 -21.12
N ALA A 58 1.11 20.47 -20.67
CA ALA A 58 2.21 20.80 -21.58
C ALA A 58 2.62 19.59 -22.41
N ALA A 59 2.68 18.43 -21.77
CA ALA A 59 3.04 17.20 -22.48
C ALA A 59 2.00 16.83 -23.55
N ILE A 60 0.72 16.98 -23.21
CA ILE A 60 -0.34 16.71 -24.18
C ILE A 60 -0.26 17.67 -25.36
N ASP A 61 -0.04 18.95 -25.10
CA ASP A 61 0.09 19.93 -26.17
C ASP A 61 1.28 19.60 -27.07
N ALA A 62 2.41 19.21 -26.47
CA ALA A 62 3.59 18.83 -27.25
C ALA A 62 3.33 17.61 -28.12
N MET A 63 2.51 16.68 -27.65
CA MET A 63 2.17 15.49 -28.43
C MET A 63 1.44 15.83 -29.73
N GLY A 64 0.89 17.01 -29.82
CA GLY A 64 0.22 17.49 -31.03
C GLY A 64 1.16 18.04 -32.09
N THR A 65 2.46 18.08 -31.83
CA THR A 65 3.44 18.53 -32.80
C THR A 65 4.29 17.35 -33.26
N ARG A 66 4.84 17.51 -34.49
CA ARG A 66 5.73 16.46 -35.00
C ARG A 66 6.97 16.30 -34.11
N GLU A 67 7.50 17.42 -33.66
CA GLU A 67 8.72 17.41 -32.84
C GLU A 67 8.49 16.87 -31.44
N GLY A 68 7.29 17.08 -30.89
CA GLY A 68 6.99 16.70 -29.52
C GLY A 68 6.27 15.38 -29.37
N PHE A 69 5.95 14.71 -30.48
CA PHE A 69 5.25 13.45 -30.41
C PHE A 69 6.15 12.37 -29.78
N HIS A 70 5.56 11.58 -28.92
CA HIS A 70 6.23 10.43 -28.29
C HIS A 70 5.41 9.19 -28.57
N GLY A 71 6.02 8.19 -29.21
CA GLY A 71 5.42 6.88 -29.34
C GLY A 71 5.77 6.03 -28.13
N TYR A 72 6.00 4.73 -28.33
CA TYR A 72 6.41 3.86 -27.24
C TYR A 72 7.69 4.38 -26.60
N GLY A 73 7.67 4.51 -25.29
CA GLY A 73 8.88 4.85 -24.55
C GLY A 73 9.58 3.60 -24.02
N PRO A 74 10.64 3.78 -23.26
CA PRO A 74 11.30 2.63 -22.63
C PRO A 74 10.37 1.90 -21.66
N UNK A 75 10.40 0.77 -21.58
CA UNK A 75 9.70 0.09 -20.83
C UNK A 75 9.88 0.26 -19.55
N GLN A 76 11.13 0.48 -19.23
CA GLN A 76 11.49 0.71 -17.83
C GLN A 76 11.05 2.09 -17.31
N GLY A 77 10.59 2.93 -18.19
CA GLY A 77 10.26 4.30 -17.84
C GLY A 77 11.33 5.25 -18.37
N TYR A 78 10.93 6.51 -18.58
CA TYR A 78 11.85 7.51 -19.11
C TYR A 78 12.99 7.77 -18.13
N LEU A 79 14.16 7.93 -18.67
CA LEU A 79 15.36 8.13 -17.85
C LEU A 79 15.24 9.39 -16.99
N TRP A 80 14.67 10.48 -17.55
CA TRP A 80 14.56 11.70 -16.77
C TRP A 80 13.70 11.53 -15.53
N LEU A 81 12.67 10.66 -15.59
CA LEU A 81 11.86 10.38 -14.39
C LEU A 81 12.63 9.50 -13.43
N ARG A 82 13.25 8.42 -13.95
CA ARG A 82 13.99 7.51 -13.09
C ARG A 82 15.16 8.21 -12.38
N GLU A 83 15.81 9.15 -13.07
CA GLU A 83 16.88 9.93 -12.45
C GLU A 83 16.34 10.84 -11.34
N ALA A 84 15.19 11.48 -11.57
CA ALA A 84 14.60 12.33 -10.54
C ALA A 84 14.22 11.51 -9.31
N ILE A 85 13.63 10.33 -9.53
CA ILE A 85 13.26 9.44 -8.42
C ILE A 85 14.52 9.02 -7.65
N ALA A 86 15.54 8.57 -8.36
CA ALA A 86 16.77 8.10 -7.71
C ALA A 86 17.40 9.21 -6.87
N SER A 87 17.46 10.42 -7.42
CA SER A 87 18.11 11.53 -6.74
C SER A 87 17.32 11.97 -5.51
N HIS A 88 16.02 12.22 -5.68
CA HIS A 88 15.23 12.85 -4.61
C HIS A 88 14.73 11.86 -3.58
N ASP A 89 14.34 10.66 -4.00
CA ASP A 89 13.70 9.71 -3.06
C ASP A 89 14.71 8.78 -2.40
N PHE A 90 15.87 8.56 -3.01
CA PHE A 90 16.81 7.58 -2.52
C PHE A 90 18.17 8.16 -2.18
N GLN A 91 18.85 8.78 -3.15
CA GLN A 91 20.21 9.25 -2.90
C GLN A 91 20.24 10.37 -1.88
N ALA A 92 19.23 11.25 -1.88
CA ALA A 92 19.14 12.32 -0.88
C ALA A 92 19.02 11.76 0.55
N ARG A 93 18.58 10.52 0.70
CA ARG A 93 18.48 9.85 2.01
C ARG A 93 19.64 8.88 2.26
N GLY A 94 20.65 8.92 1.42
CA GLY A 94 21.82 8.07 1.58
C GLY A 94 21.68 6.67 1.02
N CYS A 95 20.63 6.42 0.24
CA CYS A 95 20.43 5.11 -0.36
C CYS A 95 21.13 5.04 -1.70
N ALA A 96 21.94 4.01 -1.93
CA ALA A 96 22.75 3.89 -3.14
C ALA A 96 21.93 3.23 -4.26
N ILE A 97 20.82 3.86 -4.62
CA ILE A 97 19.94 3.36 -5.68
C ILE A 97 20.15 4.25 -6.91
N THR A 98 20.31 3.62 -8.07
CA THR A 98 20.52 4.34 -9.32
C THR A 98 19.28 4.25 -10.20
N ALA A 99 19.22 5.11 -11.22
CA ALA A 99 18.10 5.09 -12.17
C ALA A 99 17.93 3.75 -12.83
N GLU A 100 19.02 3.02 -13.06
CA GLU A 100 18.97 1.71 -13.72
C GLU A 100 18.17 0.70 -12.89
N GLU A 101 18.11 0.89 -11.58
CA GLU A 101 17.45 -0.04 -10.69
C GLU A 101 15.97 0.27 -10.48
N ILE A 102 15.48 1.34 -11.12
CA ILE A 102 14.11 1.82 -10.95
C ILE A 102 13.31 1.49 -12.21
N PHE A 103 12.14 0.86 -12.00
CA PHE A 103 11.23 0.48 -13.09
C PHE A 103 9.90 1.17 -12.85
N VAL A 104 9.53 2.09 -13.73
CA VAL A 104 8.28 2.83 -13.64
C VAL A 104 7.13 1.92 -14.07
N SER A 105 6.02 2.00 -13.37
CA SER A 105 4.87 1.15 -13.62
C SER A 105 3.58 1.94 -13.46
N ASP A 106 2.45 1.25 -13.66
CA ASP A 106 1.14 1.89 -13.59
C ASP A 106 0.43 1.64 -12.25
N GLY A 107 1.15 1.17 -11.24
CA GLY A 107 0.57 1.05 -9.91
C GLY A 107 1.30 0.04 -9.05
N SER A 108 1.38 0.33 -7.75
CA SER A 108 1.99 -0.61 -6.80
C SER A 108 1.17 -1.89 -6.65
N LYS A 109 -0.16 -1.78 -6.79
CA LYS A 109 -0.98 -2.99 -6.77
C LYS A 109 -0.53 -3.95 -7.87
N CYS A 110 -0.37 -3.42 -9.08
CA CYS A 110 0.11 -4.23 -10.20
C CYS A 110 1.49 -4.80 -9.90
N ASP A 111 2.40 -3.97 -9.41
CA ASP A 111 3.77 -4.40 -9.15
C ASP A 111 3.83 -5.50 -8.10
N SER A 112 3.06 -5.36 -7.02
CA SER A 112 3.12 -6.35 -5.93
C SER A 112 2.62 -7.72 -6.37
N SER A 113 1.83 -7.75 -7.44
CA SER A 113 1.35 -9.00 -8.02
C SER A 113 2.27 -9.47 -9.15
N ASN A 114 2.66 -8.55 -10.01
CA ASN A 114 3.47 -8.89 -11.19
C ASN A 114 4.84 -9.43 -10.80
N ILE A 115 5.37 -9.02 -9.66
CA ILE A 115 6.68 -9.49 -9.23
C ILE A 115 6.71 -11.02 -9.09
N LEU A 116 5.55 -11.62 -8.84
CA LEU A 116 5.47 -13.07 -8.72
C LEU A 116 5.83 -13.79 -10.02
N ASP A 117 5.72 -13.11 -11.15
CA ASP A 117 6.09 -13.74 -12.43
C ASP A 117 7.52 -14.21 -12.46
N ILE A 118 8.42 -13.55 -11.70
CA ILE A 118 9.83 -13.92 -11.75
C ILE A 118 10.28 -14.78 -10.57
N LEU A 119 9.33 -15.16 -9.71
CA LEU A 119 9.64 -15.93 -8.50
C LEU A 119 9.01 -17.31 -8.61
N GLY A 120 9.74 -18.31 -8.21
CA GLY A 120 9.29 -19.70 -8.35
C GLY A 120 8.10 -20.05 -7.50
N GLU A 121 7.37 -21.07 -7.94
CA GLU A 121 6.15 -21.49 -7.27
C GLU A 121 6.40 -22.17 -5.92
N GLY A 122 7.60 -22.68 -5.69
CA GLY A 122 7.92 -23.40 -4.47
C GLY A 122 8.27 -22.51 -3.27
N ASN A 123 8.29 -21.19 -3.47
CA ASN A 123 8.64 -20.28 -2.39
C ASN A 123 7.57 -20.26 -1.30
N ARG A 124 8.00 -20.32 -0.03
CA ARG A 124 7.11 -20.13 1.12
C ARG A 124 6.97 -18.63 1.35
N ILE A 125 5.73 -18.20 1.60
CA ILE A 125 5.40 -16.78 1.63
C ILE A 125 4.87 -16.40 3.01
N ALA A 126 5.42 -15.34 3.60
CA ALA A 126 4.92 -14.78 4.85
C ALA A 126 4.23 -13.45 4.59
N VAL A 127 3.08 -13.28 5.21
CA VAL A 127 2.34 -12.01 5.23
C VAL A 127 2.01 -11.68 6.66
N THR A 128 1.80 -10.39 6.95
CA THR A 128 1.31 -10.02 8.27
C THR A 128 -0.17 -10.35 8.39
N ASP A 129 -0.69 -10.30 9.60
CA ASP A 129 -2.11 -10.47 9.87
C ASP A 129 -2.47 -9.46 10.97
N PRO A 130 -3.23 -8.42 10.69
CA PRO A 130 -3.92 -8.13 9.42
C PRO A 130 -2.99 -7.75 8.29
N VAL A 131 -3.52 -7.75 7.07
CA VAL A 131 -2.72 -7.57 5.87
C VAL A 131 -3.55 -6.90 4.78
N TYR A 132 -2.86 -6.18 3.89
CA TYR A 132 -3.47 -5.69 2.66
C TYR A 132 -3.86 -6.90 1.81
N PRO A 133 -5.15 -7.06 1.50
CA PRO A 133 -5.61 -8.34 0.92
C PRO A 133 -4.98 -8.70 -0.43
N VAL A 134 -4.48 -7.71 -1.16
CA VAL A 134 -3.94 -7.98 -2.50
C VAL A 134 -2.74 -8.93 -2.43
N TYR A 135 -1.92 -8.84 -1.39
CA TYR A 135 -0.77 -9.75 -1.28
C TYR A 135 -1.24 -11.20 -1.19
N VAL A 136 -2.29 -11.44 -0.44
CA VAL A 136 -2.84 -12.79 -0.31
C VAL A 136 -3.48 -13.22 -1.62
N ASP A 137 -4.38 -12.41 -2.15
CA ASP A 137 -5.17 -12.80 -3.32
C ASP A 137 -4.31 -13.01 -4.55
N SER A 138 -3.28 -12.20 -4.75
CA SER A 138 -2.41 -12.38 -5.91
C SER A 138 -1.62 -13.68 -5.80
N ASN A 139 -1.26 -14.08 -4.59
CA ASN A 139 -0.58 -15.37 -4.41
C ASN A 139 -1.53 -16.55 -4.60
N VAL A 140 -2.80 -16.39 -4.20
CA VAL A 140 -3.81 -17.40 -4.50
C VAL A 140 -3.95 -17.58 -6.01
N MET A 141 -4.08 -16.48 -6.74
CA MET A 141 -4.21 -16.51 -8.20
C MET A 141 -3.01 -17.20 -8.85
N ALA A 142 -1.83 -17.01 -8.26
CA ALA A 142 -0.60 -17.59 -8.80
C ALA A 142 -0.41 -19.05 -8.40
N GLY A 143 -1.32 -19.62 -7.60
CA GLY A 143 -1.24 -21.03 -7.24
C GLY A 143 -0.27 -21.34 -6.13
N ARG A 144 0.02 -20.37 -5.27
CA ARG A 144 1.09 -20.50 -4.27
C ARG A 144 0.58 -20.77 -2.86
N THR A 145 -0.74 -20.89 -2.66
CA THR A 145 -1.29 -20.90 -1.30
C THR A 145 -2.06 -22.14 -0.92
N GLY A 146 -2.52 -22.94 -1.88
CA GLY A 146 -3.48 -23.98 -1.61
C GLY A 146 -4.87 -23.42 -1.29
N GLU A 147 -5.69 -24.24 -0.69
CA GLU A 147 -7.08 -23.91 -0.36
C GLU A 147 -7.15 -23.16 0.95
N ALA A 148 -8.21 -22.36 1.12
CA ALA A 148 -8.49 -21.72 2.39
C ALA A 148 -9.19 -22.70 3.34
N ASP A 149 -8.92 -22.55 4.64
CA ASP A 149 -9.67 -23.30 5.64
C ASP A 149 -10.97 -22.57 5.96
N ASP A 150 -11.71 -23.08 6.95
CA ASP A 150 -13.00 -22.51 7.32
C ASP A 150 -12.88 -21.08 7.85
N ALA A 151 -11.72 -20.74 8.41
CA ALA A 151 -11.47 -19.37 8.92
C ALA A 151 -10.97 -18.44 7.83
N GLY A 152 -10.80 -18.91 6.59
CA GLY A 152 -10.34 -18.10 5.50
C GLY A 152 -8.83 -17.99 5.39
N ARG A 153 -8.07 -18.79 6.11
CA ARG A 153 -6.61 -18.76 6.08
C ARG A 153 -6.10 -19.83 5.11
N TYR A 154 -5.14 -19.44 4.30
CA TYR A 154 -4.57 -20.35 3.30
C TYR A 154 -3.37 -21.09 3.89
N GLY A 155 -3.39 -22.41 3.78
CA GLY A 155 -2.37 -23.25 4.41
C GLY A 155 -0.97 -23.06 3.87
N GLY A 156 -0.84 -22.54 2.65
CA GLY A 156 0.46 -22.30 2.05
C GLY A 156 1.11 -20.98 2.46
N LEU A 157 0.41 -20.17 3.24
CA LEU A 157 0.95 -18.89 3.71
C LEU A 157 1.32 -18.97 5.18
N THR A 158 2.37 -18.28 5.56
CA THR A 158 2.74 -18.07 6.96
C THR A 158 2.21 -16.71 7.38
N TYR A 159 1.34 -16.69 8.37
CA TYR A 159 0.73 -15.45 8.86
C TYR A 159 1.48 -14.98 10.11
N LEU A 160 1.88 -13.71 10.11
CA LEU A 160 2.64 -13.11 11.20
C LEU A 160 1.76 -12.07 11.90
N PRO A 161 1.24 -12.39 13.10
CA PRO A 161 0.31 -11.46 13.75
C PRO A 161 0.97 -10.12 14.08
N ILE A 162 0.22 -9.03 13.82
CA ILE A 162 0.61 -7.69 14.24
C ILE A 162 -0.60 -7.08 14.95
N THR A 163 -0.52 -6.98 16.26
CA THR A 163 -1.59 -6.50 17.11
C THR A 163 -1.03 -5.54 18.15
N ALA A 164 -1.91 -4.98 18.96
CA ALA A 164 -1.48 -4.11 20.06
C ALA A 164 -0.54 -4.84 21.01
N ASP A 165 -0.71 -6.16 21.16
CA ASP A 165 0.12 -6.93 22.08
C ASP A 165 1.58 -6.94 21.70
N ASN A 166 1.90 -6.85 20.41
CA ASN A 166 3.30 -6.81 19.98
C ASN A 166 3.69 -5.49 19.31
N GLY A 167 2.91 -4.44 19.58
CA GLY A 167 3.21 -3.12 19.04
C GLY A 167 3.06 -3.03 17.53
N PHE A 168 2.27 -3.92 16.97
CA PHE A 168 2.02 -3.99 15.51
C PHE A 168 3.30 -4.25 14.71
N THR A 169 4.27 -4.93 15.33
CA THR A 169 5.48 -5.38 14.63
C THR A 169 5.55 -6.90 14.73
N ALA A 170 5.74 -7.54 13.59
CA ALA A 170 5.78 -9.00 13.55
C ALA A 170 7.11 -9.52 14.07
N GLU A 171 7.06 -10.72 14.63
CA GLU A 171 8.28 -11.45 14.97
C GLU A 171 8.72 -12.28 13.78
N UNK A 172 9.89 -12.56 13.58
CA UNK A 172 10.37 -13.26 12.62
C UNK A 172 9.74 -14.50 12.64
N PRO A 173 9.63 -15.09 11.55
CA PRO A 173 8.97 -16.40 11.47
C PRO A 173 9.80 -17.50 12.11
N THR A 174 9.12 -18.46 12.69
CA THR A 174 9.80 -19.62 13.26
C THR A 174 10.00 -20.72 12.22
N GLU A 175 9.17 -20.72 11.17
CA GLU A 175 9.29 -21.69 10.08
C GLU A 175 9.99 -21.03 8.91
N PRO A 176 10.68 -21.82 8.06
CA PRO A 176 11.36 -21.22 6.91
C PRO A 176 10.38 -20.52 5.97
N VAL A 177 10.75 -19.33 5.54
CA VAL A 177 10.01 -18.60 4.52
C VAL A 177 11.00 -18.07 3.49
N ASP A 178 10.53 -17.87 2.27
CA ASP A 178 11.36 -17.40 1.17
C ASP A 178 11.02 -15.99 0.74
N LEU A 179 9.74 -15.62 0.86
CA LEU A 179 9.26 -14.29 0.50
C LEU A 179 8.55 -13.69 1.70
N ILE A 180 8.84 -12.43 2.01
CA ILE A 180 8.25 -11.75 3.15
C ILE A 180 7.69 -10.43 2.67
N TYR A 181 6.36 -10.27 2.72
CA TYR A 181 5.74 -8.98 2.43
C TYR A 181 5.74 -8.13 3.69
N LEU A 182 6.31 -6.95 3.61
CA LEU A 182 6.25 -5.97 4.68
C LEU A 182 5.73 -4.66 4.11
N CYS A 183 4.81 -4.02 4.80
CA CYS A 183 4.24 -2.74 4.39
C CYS A 183 4.39 -1.76 5.55
N PHE A 184 5.21 -0.74 5.38
CA PHE A 184 5.37 0.31 6.39
C PHE A 184 5.61 1.65 5.70
N PRO A 185 4.84 2.68 6.06
CA PRO A 185 3.69 2.65 6.98
C PRO A 185 2.64 1.65 6.53
N ASN A 186 1.99 1.05 7.48
CA ASN A 186 1.16 -0.14 7.25
C ASN A 186 -0.27 0.21 6.88
N ASN A 187 -0.77 -0.47 5.88
CA ASN A 187 -2.19 -0.56 5.60
C ASN A 187 -2.60 -1.96 6.03
N PRO A 188 -3.49 -2.16 7.04
CA PRO A 188 -4.47 -1.18 7.53
C PRO A 188 -4.14 -0.50 8.86
N THR A 189 -3.07 -0.88 9.56
CA THR A 189 -2.92 -0.48 10.97
C THR A 189 -2.36 0.93 11.17
N GLY A 190 -1.71 1.48 10.16
CA GLY A 190 -1.04 2.76 10.29
C GLY A 190 0.28 2.69 11.04
N ALA A 191 0.73 1.51 11.39
CA ALA A 191 1.98 1.34 12.15
C ALA A 191 3.20 1.57 11.26
N VAL A 192 4.32 1.88 11.90
CA VAL A 192 5.60 2.03 11.21
C VAL A 192 6.64 1.15 11.87
N ALA A 193 7.76 0.98 11.19
CA ALA A 193 8.89 0.22 11.71
C ALA A 193 10.08 1.13 11.92
N SER A 194 10.76 0.96 13.03
CA SER A 194 12.00 1.68 13.31
C SER A 194 13.15 1.12 12.48
N LYS A 195 14.24 1.86 12.43
CA LYS A 195 15.45 1.36 11.77
C LYS A 195 15.92 0.05 12.40
N ALA A 196 15.85 -0.05 13.72
CA ALA A 196 16.25 -1.28 14.39
C ALA A 196 15.37 -2.46 14.02
N GLN A 197 14.07 -2.23 13.93
CA GLN A 197 13.16 -3.29 13.54
C GLN A 197 13.38 -3.73 12.10
N LEU A 198 13.57 -2.79 11.19
CA LEU A 198 13.86 -3.16 9.81
C LEU A 198 15.21 -3.85 9.68
N GLN A 199 16.20 -3.47 10.52
CA GLN A 199 17.49 -4.16 10.50
C GLN A 199 17.32 -5.63 10.90
N GLN A 200 16.45 -5.90 11.87
CA GLN A 200 16.19 -7.28 12.24
C GLN A 200 15.62 -8.07 11.07
N TRP A 201 14.72 -7.47 10.31
CA TRP A 201 14.16 -8.14 9.13
C TRP A 201 15.21 -8.36 8.05
N VAL A 202 16.05 -7.36 7.80
CA VAL A 202 17.10 -7.51 6.80
C VAL A 202 18.09 -8.59 7.23
N ASP A 203 18.47 -8.58 8.51
CA ASP A 203 19.39 -9.61 9.02
C ASP A 203 18.77 -11.01 8.90
N TYR A 204 17.48 -11.12 9.22
CA TYR A 204 16.77 -12.40 9.07
C TYR A 204 16.80 -12.87 7.62
N ALA A 205 16.43 -11.97 6.71
CA ALA A 205 16.34 -12.34 5.30
C ALA A 205 17.69 -12.77 4.75
N ARG A 206 18.76 -12.06 5.13
CA ARG A 206 20.09 -12.42 4.65
C ARG A 206 20.54 -13.76 5.23
N ALA A 207 20.24 -14.01 6.49
CA ALA A 207 20.65 -15.26 7.14
C ALA A 207 19.92 -16.47 6.56
N HIS A 208 18.69 -16.29 6.08
CA HIS A 208 17.85 -17.39 5.62
C HIS A 208 17.67 -17.44 4.11
N GLY A 209 18.31 -16.53 3.39
CA GLY A 209 18.14 -16.49 1.94
C GLY A 209 16.75 -16.08 1.50
N ALA A 210 16.06 -15.28 2.29
CA ALA A 210 14.71 -14.83 1.96
C ALA A 210 14.76 -13.48 1.24
N LEU A 211 13.67 -13.17 0.55
CA LEU A 211 13.51 -11.90 -0.16
C LEU A 211 12.40 -11.11 0.51
N ILE A 212 12.70 -9.86 0.87
CA ILE A 212 11.69 -8.94 1.40
C ILE A 212 11.08 -8.18 0.24
N LEU A 213 9.75 -8.18 0.18
CA LEU A 213 8.98 -7.32 -0.73
C LEU A 213 8.42 -6.19 0.13
N PHE A 214 9.08 -5.04 0.04
CA PHE A 214 8.81 -3.91 0.95
C PHE A 214 7.93 -2.89 0.26
N ASP A 215 6.72 -2.73 0.78
CA ASP A 215 5.74 -1.79 0.23
C ASP A 215 5.83 -0.47 1.00
N ALA A 216 6.32 0.57 0.34
CA ALA A 216 6.51 1.89 0.93
C ALA A 216 5.53 2.91 0.32
N ALA A 217 4.33 2.46 -0.04
CA ALA A 217 3.35 3.34 -0.71
C ALA A 217 2.96 4.54 0.15
N TYR A 218 3.09 4.44 1.46
CA TYR A 218 2.71 5.52 2.37
C TYR A 218 3.89 6.24 3.00
N GLU A 219 5.11 6.04 2.47
CA GLU A 219 6.31 6.60 3.10
C GLU A 219 6.26 8.13 3.21
N ALA A 220 5.59 8.79 2.28
CA ALA A 220 5.54 10.25 2.29
C ALA A 220 4.78 10.81 3.49
N PHE A 221 3.99 9.99 4.16
CA PHE A 221 3.18 10.43 5.30
C PHE A 221 3.94 10.37 6.63
N ILE A 222 5.15 9.81 6.64
CA ILE A 222 5.97 9.73 7.86
C ILE A 222 6.37 11.15 8.26
N GLN A 223 6.15 11.48 9.53
CA GLN A 223 6.47 12.80 10.09
C GLN A 223 7.72 12.78 10.94
N ASP A 224 8.02 11.64 11.58
CA ASP A 224 9.14 11.51 12.51
C ASP A 224 10.45 11.38 11.72
N PRO A 225 11.39 12.32 11.88
CA PRO A 225 12.63 12.26 11.11
C PRO A 225 13.52 11.08 11.45
N GLU A 226 13.29 10.37 12.55
CA GLU A 226 14.08 9.21 12.92
C GLU A 226 13.65 7.94 12.18
N LEU A 227 12.49 7.94 11.55
CA LEU A 227 11.97 6.73 10.89
C LEU A 227 12.45 6.64 9.44
N PRO A 228 12.80 5.44 9.00
CA PRO A 228 13.23 5.28 7.60
C PRO A 228 12.04 5.37 6.64
N HIS A 229 12.28 5.94 5.47
CA HIS A 229 11.32 6.01 4.38
C HIS A 229 11.50 4.86 3.39
N SER A 230 12.67 4.22 3.41
CA SER A 230 13.01 3.17 2.46
C SER A 230 13.73 2.06 3.18
N ILE A 231 13.48 0.82 2.73
CA ILE A 231 14.24 -0.31 3.25
C ILE A 231 15.73 -0.14 2.95
N TYR A 232 16.06 0.60 1.90
CA TYR A 232 17.47 0.76 1.50
C TYR A 232 18.25 1.72 2.38
N GLU A 233 17.60 2.33 3.38
CA GLU A 233 18.31 3.02 4.44
C GLU A 233 18.92 2.04 5.42
N ILE A 234 18.60 0.76 5.30
CA ILE A 234 19.06 -0.28 6.22
C ILE A 234 20.21 -1.03 5.58
N GLU A 235 21.30 -1.20 6.33
CA GLU A 235 22.48 -1.87 5.82
C GLU A 235 22.16 -3.32 5.45
N GLY A 236 22.56 -3.70 4.24
CA GLY A 236 22.34 -5.05 3.72
C GLY A 236 21.06 -5.23 2.94
N ALA A 237 20.18 -4.23 2.90
CA ALA A 237 18.89 -4.39 2.25
C ALA A 237 19.00 -4.58 0.75
N ARG A 238 20.01 -3.99 0.11
CA ARG A 238 20.18 -4.20 -1.34
C ARG A 238 20.40 -5.66 -1.70
N GLU A 239 20.82 -6.47 -0.75
CA GLU A 239 21.11 -7.89 -0.99
C GLU A 239 19.89 -8.77 -0.78
N CYS A 240 18.77 -8.22 -0.28
CA CYS A 240 17.64 -9.06 0.09
C CYS A 240 16.28 -8.39 -0.03
N ALA A 241 16.17 -7.23 -0.69
CA ALA A 241 14.87 -6.54 -0.73
C ALA A 241 14.58 -5.90 -2.08
N ILE A 242 13.30 -6.00 -2.46
CA ILE A 242 12.70 -5.25 -3.56
C ILE A 242 11.72 -4.27 -2.91
N GLU A 243 11.68 -3.03 -3.40
CA GLU A 243 10.80 -2.01 -2.81
C GLU A 243 9.80 -1.51 -3.84
N PHE A 244 8.56 -1.35 -3.39
CA PHE A 244 7.48 -0.76 -4.20
C PHE A 244 7.14 0.62 -3.67
N ARG A 245 7.01 1.58 -4.59
CA ARG A 245 6.61 2.94 -4.27
C ARG A 245 5.56 3.43 -5.24
N SER A 246 4.86 4.51 -4.88
CA SER A 246 3.75 4.97 -5.72
C SER A 246 3.57 6.48 -5.58
N PHE A 247 3.11 7.09 -6.67
CA PHE A 247 2.63 8.47 -6.65
C PHE A 247 1.14 8.55 -6.29
N SER A 248 0.50 7.41 -6.05
CA SER A 248 -0.95 7.37 -5.84
C SER A 248 -1.39 8.19 -4.65
N LYS A 249 -0.73 8.01 -3.52
CA LYS A 249 -1.24 8.62 -2.28
C LYS A 249 -0.63 9.98 -2.00
N ASN A 250 0.64 10.16 -2.28
CA ASN A 250 1.29 11.43 -1.96
C ASN A 250 0.98 12.53 -2.96
N ALA A 251 0.75 12.16 -4.23
CA ALA A 251 0.54 13.13 -5.29
C ALA A 251 -0.84 13.04 -5.94
N GLY A 252 -1.71 12.19 -5.40
CA GLY A 252 -3.06 12.11 -5.92
C GLY A 252 -3.23 11.28 -7.19
N PHE A 253 -2.29 10.41 -7.50
CA PHE A 253 -2.27 9.68 -8.76
C PHE A 253 -3.06 8.37 -8.72
N THR A 254 -4.01 8.23 -7.80
CA THR A 254 -4.80 6.99 -7.76
C THR A 254 -5.53 6.72 -9.07
N GLY A 255 -5.98 7.76 -9.75
CA GLY A 255 -6.63 7.62 -11.06
C GLY A 255 -5.73 7.92 -12.23
N THR A 256 -4.54 8.46 -11.97
CA THR A 256 -3.59 8.85 -13.03
C THR A 256 -2.64 7.71 -13.37
N ARG A 257 -2.30 6.89 -12.39
CA ARG A 257 -1.57 5.63 -12.52
C ARG A 257 -0.08 5.79 -12.78
N CYS A 258 0.70 5.98 -11.71
CA CYS A 258 2.16 5.94 -11.82
C CYS A 258 2.78 5.45 -10.52
N ALA A 259 3.69 4.52 -10.65
CA ALA A 259 4.37 3.91 -9.50
C ALA A 259 5.74 3.43 -9.95
N LEU A 260 6.45 2.75 -9.06
CA LEU A 260 7.77 2.23 -9.40
C LEU A 260 8.13 1.05 -8.52
N THR A 261 8.98 0.20 -9.07
CA THR A 261 9.60 -0.91 -8.35
C THR A 261 11.12 -0.73 -8.41
N VAL A 262 11.78 -0.93 -7.27
CA VAL A 262 13.25 -0.88 -7.22
C VAL A 262 13.76 -2.31 -7.11
N VAL A 263 14.59 -2.70 -8.07
CA VAL A 263 15.25 -4.00 -8.05
C VAL A 263 16.75 -3.74 -8.12
N PRO A 264 17.45 -3.86 -7.00
CA PRO A 264 18.89 -3.55 -7.00
C PRO A 264 19.71 -4.49 -7.89
N ARG A 265 20.73 -3.93 -8.51
CA ARG A 265 21.72 -4.77 -9.19
C ARG A 265 22.45 -5.60 -8.16
N GLY A 266 22.73 -6.83 -8.50
CA GLY A 266 23.39 -7.75 -7.60
C GLY A 266 22.48 -8.47 -6.63
N LEU A 267 21.20 -8.15 -6.62
CA LEU A 267 20.23 -8.91 -5.83
C LEU A 267 20.00 -10.25 -6.53
N MET A 268 20.30 -11.35 -5.84
CA MET A 268 20.34 -12.67 -6.46
C MET A 268 19.21 -13.55 -5.97
N GLY A 269 18.70 -14.38 -6.87
CA GLY A 269 17.90 -15.55 -6.52
C GLY A 269 18.65 -16.79 -6.99
N ARG A 270 17.96 -17.93 -6.96
CA ARG A 270 18.56 -19.17 -7.41
C ARG A 270 17.56 -19.98 -8.23
N THR A 271 18.10 -20.79 -9.14
CA THR A 271 17.26 -21.75 -9.87
C THR A 271 16.93 -22.93 -8.96
N ALA A 272 16.05 -23.80 -9.45
CA ALA A 272 15.69 -25.02 -8.71
C ALA A 272 16.89 -25.90 -8.42
N THR A 273 17.94 -25.81 -9.25
CA THR A 273 19.16 -26.59 -9.07
C THR A 273 20.28 -25.80 -8.39
N GLY A 274 19.96 -24.59 -7.91
CA GLY A 274 20.86 -23.84 -7.04
C GLY A 274 21.75 -22.82 -7.73
N GLU A 275 21.67 -22.66 -9.06
CA GLU A 275 22.49 -21.65 -9.75
C GLU A 275 21.98 -20.25 -9.40
N ALA A 276 22.90 -19.32 -9.14
CA ALA A 276 22.56 -17.95 -8.85
C ALA A 276 22.10 -17.23 -10.10
N VAL A 277 21.05 -16.42 -9.96
CA VAL A 277 20.49 -15.63 -11.06
C VAL A 277 20.16 -14.24 -10.52
N GLU A 278 20.56 -13.21 -11.25
CA GLU A 278 20.29 -11.84 -10.85
C GLU A 278 18.82 -11.49 -11.11
N LEU A 279 18.11 -11.06 -10.09
CA LEU A 279 16.69 -10.76 -10.24
C LEU A 279 16.44 -9.58 -11.16
N TRP A 280 17.35 -8.62 -11.18
CA TRP A 280 17.21 -7.47 -12.09
C TRP A 280 17.07 -7.93 -13.54
N THR A 281 17.84 -8.91 -13.95
CA THR A 281 17.79 -9.41 -15.32
C THR A 281 16.42 -10.01 -15.64
N LEU A 282 15.88 -10.77 -14.69
CA LEU A 282 14.55 -11.38 -14.87
C LEU A 282 13.45 -10.32 -14.90
N TRP A 283 13.50 -9.36 -13.99
CA TRP A 283 12.48 -8.33 -13.95
C TRP A 283 12.54 -7.43 -15.19
N ASN A 284 13.74 -7.09 -15.62
CA ASN A 284 13.90 -6.28 -16.82
C ASN A 284 13.33 -7.00 -18.04
N ARG A 285 13.56 -8.31 -18.14
CA ARG A 285 12.99 -9.09 -19.23
C ARG A 285 11.48 -9.15 -19.16
N ARG A 286 10.94 -9.37 -17.97
CA ARG A 286 9.49 -9.39 -17.77
C ARG A 286 8.88 -8.05 -18.15
N GLN A 287 9.48 -6.97 -17.66
CA GLN A 287 9.00 -5.61 -17.93
C GLN A 287 8.99 -5.34 -19.43
N SER A 288 10.07 -5.71 -20.11
CA SER A 288 10.20 -5.45 -21.53
C SER A 288 9.25 -6.30 -22.38
N THR A 289 8.88 -7.47 -21.90
CA THR A 289 8.02 -8.38 -22.65
C THR A 289 6.54 -8.13 -22.44
N LYS A 290 6.15 -7.77 -21.22
CA LYS A 290 4.73 -7.72 -20.83
C LYS A 290 4.21 -6.30 -20.59
N PHE A 291 5.01 -5.26 -20.86
CA PHE A 291 4.62 -3.90 -20.52
C PHE A 291 5.29 -2.93 -21.50
N ASN A 292 4.55 -1.93 -21.93
CA ASN A 292 5.07 -0.93 -22.87
C ASN A 292 5.31 0.43 -22.21
N GLY A 293 5.21 0.49 -20.89
CA GLY A 293 5.48 1.73 -20.18
C GLY A 293 4.23 2.52 -19.86
N VAL A 294 4.39 3.41 -18.89
CA VAL A 294 3.35 4.35 -18.49
C VAL A 294 3.30 5.46 -19.56
N SER A 295 2.15 6.06 -19.75
CA SER A 295 2.02 7.09 -20.76
C SER A 295 2.99 8.23 -20.52
N TYR A 296 3.45 8.82 -21.64
CA TYR A 296 4.39 9.94 -21.58
C TYR A 296 3.86 11.08 -20.72
N MET A 297 2.58 11.45 -20.91
CA MET A 297 1.99 12.57 -20.18
C MET A 297 2.00 12.33 -18.67
N VAL A 298 1.67 11.10 -18.27
CA VAL A 298 1.64 10.77 -16.85
C VAL A 298 3.04 10.81 -16.25
N GLN A 299 4.04 10.32 -16.99
CA GLN A 299 5.42 10.39 -16.48
C GLN A 299 5.90 11.82 -16.36
N ARG A 300 5.50 12.73 -17.27
CA ARG A 300 5.83 14.15 -17.12
C ARG A 300 5.16 14.73 -15.86
N GLY A 301 3.91 14.33 -15.60
CA GLY A 301 3.27 14.75 -14.37
C GLY A 301 3.99 14.26 -13.12
N ALA A 302 4.44 13.00 -13.15
CA ALA A 302 5.18 12.44 -12.01
C ALA A 302 6.51 13.16 -11.81
N GLU A 303 7.20 13.48 -12.91
CA GLU A 303 8.45 14.22 -12.83
C GLU A 303 8.26 15.57 -12.13
N ALA A 304 7.13 16.21 -12.36
CA ALA A 304 6.85 17.53 -11.78
C ALA A 304 6.73 17.47 -10.26
N VAL A 305 6.50 16.30 -9.68
CA VAL A 305 6.51 16.15 -8.22
C VAL A 305 7.84 16.62 -7.63
N TYR A 306 8.92 16.46 -8.40
CA TYR A 306 10.27 16.77 -7.91
C TYR A 306 10.73 18.19 -8.20
N SER A 307 9.92 18.98 -8.90
CA SER A 307 10.22 20.41 -9.03
C SER A 307 10.00 21.09 -7.67
N PRO A 308 10.60 22.29 -7.47
CA PRO A 308 10.35 22.99 -6.21
C PRO A 308 8.87 23.21 -5.93
N GLU A 309 8.10 23.60 -6.96
CA GLU A 309 6.65 23.79 -6.78
C GLU A 309 5.95 22.47 -6.47
N GLY A 310 6.32 21.40 -7.18
CA GLY A 310 5.71 20.11 -6.97
C GLY A 310 5.97 19.58 -5.57
N GLN A 311 7.21 19.72 -5.10
CA GLN A 311 7.54 19.27 -3.75
C GLN A 311 6.73 20.02 -2.71
N ALA A 312 6.57 21.33 -2.86
CA ALA A 312 5.79 22.12 -1.91
C ALA A 312 4.32 21.70 -1.94
N GLN A 313 3.78 21.46 -3.13
CA GLN A 313 2.36 21.09 -3.26
C GLN A 313 2.09 19.68 -2.70
N VAL A 314 3.01 18.74 -2.93
CA VAL A 314 2.86 17.40 -2.37
C VAL A 314 2.96 17.45 -0.84
N LYS A 315 3.90 18.25 -0.32
CA LYS A 315 4.04 18.40 1.12
C LYS A 315 2.76 18.97 1.74
N ALA A 316 2.13 19.93 1.06
CA ALA A 316 0.87 20.51 1.55
C ALA A 316 -0.25 19.49 1.53
N LEU A 317 -0.32 18.64 0.50
CA LEU A 317 -1.31 17.59 0.40
C LEU A 317 -1.16 16.60 1.56
N VAL A 318 0.06 16.14 1.79
CA VAL A 318 0.34 15.20 2.86
C VAL A 318 -0.03 15.82 4.21
N ALA A 319 0.34 17.09 4.42
CA ALA A 319 0.02 17.78 5.66
C ALA A 319 -1.49 17.88 5.89
N PHE A 320 -2.24 18.14 4.81
CA PHE A 320 -3.69 18.20 4.90
C PHE A 320 -4.27 16.88 5.43
N TYR A 321 -3.85 15.77 4.83
CA TYR A 321 -4.36 14.47 5.25
C TYR A 321 -3.88 14.12 6.67
N MET A 322 -2.65 14.48 7.02
CA MET A 322 -2.15 14.14 8.35
C MET A 322 -2.82 14.99 9.43
N GLU A 323 -3.27 16.20 9.08
CA GLU A 323 -4.11 16.97 10.00
C GLU A 323 -5.46 16.28 10.22
N ASN A 324 -6.04 15.75 9.13
CA ASN A 324 -7.26 14.95 9.27
C ASN A 324 -7.03 13.74 10.18
N ALA A 325 -5.91 13.05 9.98
CA ALA A 325 -5.59 11.88 10.82
C ALA A 325 -5.48 12.28 12.30
N ALA A 326 -4.85 13.42 12.58
CA ALA A 326 -4.72 13.90 13.95
C ALA A 326 -6.08 14.20 14.57
N ILE A 327 -6.98 14.78 13.79
CA ILE A 327 -8.35 15.04 14.26
C ILE A 327 -9.04 13.73 14.61
N ILE A 328 -8.94 12.75 13.71
CA ILE A 328 -9.58 11.46 13.92
C ILE A 328 -9.04 10.81 15.20
N ARG A 329 -7.71 10.78 15.36
CA ARG A 329 -7.09 10.19 16.55
C ARG A 329 -7.58 10.86 17.82
N ARG A 330 -7.52 12.18 17.82
CA ARG A 330 -7.88 12.96 19.01
C ARG A 330 -9.34 12.74 19.40
N GLU A 331 -10.23 12.82 18.42
CA GLU A 331 -11.65 12.73 18.72
C GLU A 331 -12.08 11.32 19.11
N LEU A 332 -11.52 10.30 18.48
CA LEU A 332 -11.84 8.93 18.88
C LEU A 332 -11.29 8.62 20.27
N ALA A 333 -10.08 9.11 20.58
CA ALA A 333 -9.53 8.92 21.92
C ALA A 333 -10.38 9.62 22.97
N SER A 334 -10.85 10.83 22.68
CA SER A 334 -11.68 11.56 23.63
C SER A 334 -13.04 10.89 23.81
N ALA A 335 -13.47 10.09 22.84
CA ALA A 335 -14.71 9.31 22.95
C ALA A 335 -14.51 7.99 23.69
N GLY A 336 -13.29 7.71 24.14
CA GLY A 336 -13.01 6.53 24.94
C GLY A 336 -12.44 5.34 24.19
N LEU A 337 -12.14 5.48 22.91
CA LEU A 337 -11.57 4.39 22.16
C LEU A 337 -10.04 4.38 22.26
N GLU A 338 -9.47 3.20 22.25
CA GLU A 338 -8.02 3.04 22.15
C GLU A 338 -7.65 3.12 20.68
N VAL A 339 -6.74 4.04 20.31
CA VAL A 339 -6.41 4.30 18.92
C VAL A 339 -4.93 4.11 18.66
N PHE A 340 -4.63 3.66 17.44
CA PHE A 340 -3.30 3.41 16.94
C PHE A 340 -3.20 3.95 15.52
N GLY A 341 -1.99 4.11 15.03
CA GLY A 341 -1.80 4.65 13.69
C GLY A 341 -2.15 6.14 13.64
N GLY A 342 -2.15 6.69 12.43
CA GLY A 342 -2.59 8.07 12.23
C GLY A 342 -1.57 9.13 12.59
N GLU A 343 -0.37 8.75 13.05
CA GLU A 343 0.69 9.70 13.33
C GLU A 343 1.73 9.74 12.21
N GLN A 344 1.95 8.59 11.56
CA GLN A 344 2.92 8.44 10.49
C GLN A 344 2.30 7.87 9.23
N ALA A 345 0.97 7.82 9.19
CA ALA A 345 0.22 7.22 8.10
C ALA A 345 -1.18 7.80 8.11
N PRO A 346 -1.87 7.77 6.97
CA PRO A 346 -3.23 8.33 6.90
C PRO A 346 -4.31 7.39 7.41
N TYR A 347 -3.95 6.28 8.04
CA TYR A 347 -4.92 5.33 8.60
C TYR A 347 -4.88 5.34 10.11
N VAL A 348 -6.06 5.39 10.71
CA VAL A 348 -6.25 5.26 12.15
C VAL A 348 -6.89 3.90 12.40
N TRP A 349 -6.32 3.16 13.34
CA TRP A 349 -6.72 1.80 13.66
C TRP A 349 -7.25 1.85 15.09
N ALA A 350 -8.56 1.71 15.25
CA ALA A 350 -9.19 1.87 16.54
C ALA A 350 -9.64 0.52 17.06
N LYS A 351 -9.46 0.31 18.36
CA LYS A 351 -10.00 -0.89 19.00
C LYS A 351 -11.48 -0.67 19.20
N THR A 352 -12.30 -1.66 18.85
CA THR A 352 -13.74 -1.51 19.01
C THR A 352 -14.12 -1.50 20.48
N PRO A 353 -15.28 -0.91 20.82
CA PRO A 353 -15.71 -0.90 22.22
C PRO A 353 -15.86 -2.31 22.78
N ALA A 354 -15.73 -2.45 24.08
CA ALA A 354 -15.85 -3.74 24.74
C ALA A 354 -17.17 -4.41 24.37
N GLY A 355 -17.09 -5.70 24.00
CA GLY A 355 -18.25 -6.47 23.63
C GLY A 355 -18.79 -6.25 22.25
N VAL A 356 -18.12 -5.43 21.43
CA VAL A 356 -18.57 -5.12 20.09
C VAL A 356 -17.51 -5.62 19.11
N ASP A 357 -17.88 -6.52 18.19
CA ASP A 357 -16.93 -7.00 17.21
C ASP A 357 -16.82 -6.00 16.04
N SER A 358 -15.93 -6.27 15.11
CA SER A 358 -15.63 -5.29 14.08
C SER A 358 -16.81 -5.04 13.15
N TRP A 359 -17.56 -6.09 12.76
CA TRP A 359 -18.75 -5.87 11.95
C TRP A 359 -19.87 -5.23 12.76
N GLY A 360 -19.97 -5.55 14.04
CA GLY A 360 -20.93 -4.90 14.91
C GLY A 360 -20.65 -3.41 15.00
N PHE A 361 -19.40 -3.03 15.09
CA PHE A 361 -19.04 -1.62 15.11
C PHE A 361 -19.31 -0.95 13.78
N PHE A 362 -19.06 -1.66 12.68
CA PHE A 362 -19.43 -1.14 11.36
C PHE A 362 -20.91 -0.79 11.32
N ASP A 363 -21.77 -1.73 11.76
CA ASP A 363 -23.21 -1.51 11.73
C ASP A 363 -23.61 -0.37 12.66
N LYS A 364 -23.02 -0.30 13.84
CA LYS A 364 -23.35 0.75 14.80
C LYS A 364 -23.06 2.13 14.21
N LEU A 365 -21.89 2.32 13.61
CA LEU A 365 -21.54 3.61 13.04
C LEU A 365 -22.40 3.93 11.83
N LEU A 366 -22.71 2.95 11.00
CA LEU A 366 -23.58 3.18 9.85
C LEU A 366 -24.99 3.60 10.32
N GLN A 367 -25.56 2.86 11.25
CA GLN A 367 -26.94 3.08 11.68
C GLN A 367 -27.08 4.33 12.53
N GLN A 368 -26.14 4.62 13.41
CA GLN A 368 -26.28 5.67 14.39
C GLN A 368 -25.50 6.94 14.07
N ALA A 369 -24.44 6.83 13.28
CA ALA A 369 -23.61 7.99 12.94
C ALA A 369 -23.60 8.29 11.47
N HIS A 370 -24.10 7.38 10.64
CA HIS A 370 -24.07 7.48 9.17
C HIS A 370 -22.64 7.67 8.66
N VAL A 371 -21.70 6.95 9.28
CA VAL A 371 -20.30 6.96 8.91
C VAL A 371 -19.89 5.55 8.54
N VAL A 372 -19.17 5.41 7.42
CA VAL A 372 -18.70 4.13 6.93
C VAL A 372 -17.19 4.05 7.10
N GLY A 373 -16.73 3.07 7.89
CA GLY A 373 -15.31 2.72 7.98
C GLY A 373 -15.12 1.30 7.55
N THR A 374 -13.98 0.70 7.88
CA THR A 374 -13.66 -0.65 7.42
C THR A 374 -13.44 -1.57 8.63
N PRO A 375 -14.23 -2.64 8.75
CA PRO A 375 -14.03 -3.56 9.89
C PRO A 375 -12.68 -4.27 9.78
N GLY A 376 -11.99 -4.38 10.91
CA GLY A 376 -10.65 -4.93 10.92
C GLY A 376 -10.58 -6.40 10.52
N SER A 377 -11.64 -7.17 10.82
CA SER A 377 -11.66 -8.59 10.45
C SER A 377 -11.57 -8.79 8.93
N GLY A 378 -11.92 -7.78 8.14
CA GLY A 378 -11.79 -7.85 6.70
C GLY A 378 -10.34 -7.92 6.22
N PHE A 379 -9.40 -7.59 7.08
CA PHE A 379 -7.97 -7.64 6.75
C PHE A 379 -7.27 -8.88 7.32
N GLY A 380 -8.02 -9.75 7.99
CA GLY A 380 -7.45 -10.96 8.56
C GLY A 380 -7.95 -11.21 9.98
N ALA A 381 -7.73 -12.42 10.45
CA ALA A 381 -8.25 -12.85 11.75
C ALA A 381 -7.76 -11.97 12.88
N ALA A 382 -6.50 -11.54 12.85
CA ALA A 382 -5.95 -10.71 13.92
C ALA A 382 -6.45 -9.27 13.86
N GLY A 383 -7.17 -8.90 12.80
CA GLY A 383 -7.84 -7.61 12.73
C GLY A 383 -9.18 -7.56 13.45
N GLU A 384 -9.68 -8.73 13.88
CA GLU A 384 -10.94 -8.75 14.62
C GLU A 384 -10.80 -7.94 15.92
N GLY A 385 -11.79 -7.10 16.20
CA GLY A 385 -11.76 -6.22 17.36
C GLY A 385 -11.16 -4.86 17.04
N TYR A 386 -10.86 -4.61 15.78
CA TYR A 386 -10.32 -3.32 15.32
C TYR A 386 -11.12 -2.79 14.15
N PHE A 387 -10.92 -1.51 13.85
CA PHE A 387 -11.69 -0.78 12.86
C PHE A 387 -10.79 0.28 12.23
N ARG A 388 -10.77 0.34 10.90
CA ARG A 388 -9.91 1.32 10.21
C ARG A 388 -10.72 2.52 9.76
N LEU A 389 -10.23 3.73 10.08
CA LEU A 389 -10.70 4.98 9.50
C LEU A 389 -9.57 5.62 8.72
N SER A 390 -9.93 6.24 7.61
CA SER A 390 -8.99 6.84 6.68
C SER A 390 -9.08 8.37 6.79
N ALA A 391 -7.94 9.04 6.61
CA ALA A 391 -7.88 10.50 6.61
C ALA A 391 -8.25 11.09 5.25
N PHE A 392 -8.57 10.26 4.26
CA PHE A 392 -8.82 10.72 2.91
C PHE A 392 -10.26 11.21 2.77
N ASN A 393 -10.48 12.47 3.11
CA ASN A 393 -11.77 13.13 2.94
C ASN A 393 -11.57 14.62 3.18
N SER A 394 -12.62 15.40 2.98
CA SER A 394 -12.55 16.83 3.27
C SER A 394 -12.49 17.07 4.79
N ARG A 395 -11.93 18.21 5.17
CA ARG A 395 -11.89 18.60 6.58
C ARG A 395 -13.28 18.68 7.18
N ALA A 396 -14.21 19.27 6.42
CA ALA A 396 -15.58 19.41 6.92
C ALA A 396 -16.22 18.05 7.20
N ASN A 397 -15.99 17.08 6.29
CA ASN A 397 -16.56 15.75 6.49
C ASN A 397 -15.90 15.03 7.67
N VAL A 398 -14.60 15.20 7.84
CA VAL A 398 -13.91 14.58 8.98
C VAL A 398 -14.45 15.15 10.31
N ASP A 399 -14.58 16.47 10.38
CA ASP A 399 -15.11 17.10 11.59
C ASP A 399 -16.54 16.64 11.88
N GLU A 400 -17.37 16.60 10.85
CA GLU A 400 -18.76 16.18 11.01
C GLU A 400 -18.84 14.72 11.45
N ALA A 401 -18.04 13.84 10.82
CA ALA A 401 -18.05 12.44 11.16
C ALA A 401 -17.62 12.22 12.61
N MET A 402 -16.63 12.94 13.06
CA MET A 402 -16.17 12.79 14.45
C MET A 402 -17.25 13.18 15.44
N GLY A 403 -17.98 14.27 15.16
CA GLY A 403 -19.08 14.66 16.02
C GLY A 403 -20.16 13.59 16.08
N ARG A 404 -20.50 13.02 14.94
CA ARG A 404 -21.53 11.97 14.87
C ARG A 404 -21.08 10.70 15.61
N ILE A 405 -19.81 10.32 15.46
CA ILE A 405 -19.30 9.11 16.11
C ILE A 405 -19.32 9.31 17.63
N LYS A 406 -18.87 10.48 18.10
CA LYS A 406 -18.86 10.74 19.55
C LYS A 406 -20.27 10.69 20.12
N ALA A 407 -21.24 11.26 19.41
CA ALA A 407 -22.64 11.21 19.86
C ALA A 407 -23.15 9.76 19.89
N ALA A 408 -22.82 8.96 18.90
CA ALA A 408 -23.26 7.57 18.86
C ALA A 408 -22.63 6.75 19.98
N LEU A 409 -21.37 7.02 20.32
CA LEU A 409 -20.70 6.27 21.38
C LEU A 409 -21.17 6.70 22.76
N ALA A 410 -21.66 7.93 22.91
CA ALA A 410 -22.17 8.42 24.17
C ALA A 410 -23.60 7.95 24.45
N ALA A 411 -24.31 7.52 23.43
CA ALA A 411 -25.71 7.12 23.55
C ALA A 411 -25.89 5.77 24.27
#